data_87781b76e6362467004d066049f50001
#
_entry.id   87781b76e6362467004d066049f50001
#
_cell.length_a   1.000
_cell.length_b   1.000
_cell.length_c   1.000
_cell.angle_alpha   90.00
_cell.angle_beta   90.00
_cell.angle_gamma   90.00
#
_symmetry.space_group_name_H-M   'P 1'
#
loop_
_entity.id
_entity.type
_entity.pdbx_description
1 polymer ?
#
loop_
_entity_poly.entity_id
_entity_poly.type
_entity_poly.pdbx_seq_one_letter_code
_entity_poly.pdbx_strand_id
1 'polypeptide(L)'
;MSSHYLRIFQQPKSAILLILGFASGLPLALTSGTLQAWMTVENIDLKTIGFFSLVGQAYVFKFLWSPLMDRYTPPFLGRRRGWLLTTQVLLLLAIATMGFLEPVTQLRWMAALAVVIAFCSASQDIVFDAWKTDVLPAEERGAGAAISVLGYRLGMLVSGGLALWLADRYLGWQGMYWLMAALLVPCIIATLLAPEPSDVIPVPRSLEQAVAEPLRDFFGRNNAWLILLLIVLYKLGDAFAMSLTTTFLIRGVGFDAGEVGMVNKTLGLFATILGALYGGVLMQRLTLFRALLIFGLLQGVSTPATGCCRLPISTSIPWRPRYSLKTCAGEWGRRHLSRC
;
A
#
# COMPACT_ATOMS: atom_id res chain seq x y z
N MET A 1 -26.28 18.94 6.87
CA MET A 1 -24.93 18.75 6.27
C MET A 1 -24.38 17.31 6.43
N SER A 2 -24.79 16.56 7.45
CA SER A 2 -24.39 15.14 7.61
C SER A 2 -25.00 14.16 6.59
N SER A 3 -26.18 14.48 6.04
CA SER A 3 -26.87 13.60 5.10
C SER A 3 -26.21 13.53 3.71
N HIS A 4 -25.50 14.56 3.29
CA HIS A 4 -24.84 14.58 1.97
C HIS A 4 -23.59 13.69 1.96
N TYR A 5 -22.90 13.60 3.09
CA TYR A 5 -21.70 12.74 3.24
C TYR A 5 -22.05 11.26 3.22
N LEU A 6 -23.12 10.87 3.91
CA LEU A 6 -23.58 9.48 3.91
C LEU A 6 -24.12 9.04 2.54
N ARG A 7 -24.63 9.98 1.73
CA ARG A 7 -25.05 9.69 0.36
C ARG A 7 -23.93 9.22 -0.55
N ILE A 8 -22.70 9.72 -0.35
CA ILE A 8 -21.55 9.28 -1.16
C ILE A 8 -21.30 7.79 -0.94
N PHE A 9 -21.38 7.30 0.30
CA PHE A 9 -21.20 5.88 0.61
C PHE A 9 -22.31 4.97 0.06
N GLN A 10 -23.46 5.53 -0.28
CA GLN A 10 -24.60 4.81 -0.87
C GLN A 10 -24.61 4.85 -2.40
N GLN A 11 -23.72 5.61 -3.02
CA GLN A 11 -23.64 5.67 -4.48
C GLN A 11 -22.90 4.45 -5.05
N PRO A 12 -23.32 3.91 -6.20
CA PRO A 12 -22.61 2.80 -6.85
C PRO A 12 -21.15 3.13 -7.19
N LYS A 13 -20.82 4.41 -7.40
CA LYS A 13 -19.45 4.89 -7.61
C LYS A 13 -18.54 4.57 -6.43
N SER A 14 -19.04 4.61 -5.20
CA SER A 14 -18.23 4.30 -3.99
C SER A 14 -17.89 2.83 -3.87
N ALA A 15 -18.79 1.94 -4.26
CA ALA A 15 -18.50 0.52 -4.34
C ALA A 15 -17.41 0.25 -5.39
N ILE A 16 -17.50 0.89 -6.55
CA ILE A 16 -16.47 0.80 -7.60
C ILE A 16 -15.11 1.31 -7.09
N LEU A 17 -15.08 2.47 -6.41
CA LEU A 17 -13.85 3.01 -5.80
C LEU A 17 -13.22 2.05 -4.78
N LEU A 18 -14.05 1.42 -3.95
CA LEU A 18 -13.60 0.45 -2.96
C LEU A 18 -12.98 -0.78 -3.64
N ILE A 19 -13.67 -1.35 -4.64
CA ILE A 19 -13.26 -2.54 -5.37
C ILE A 19 -11.99 -2.27 -6.19
N LEU A 20 -11.92 -1.13 -6.88
CA LEU A 20 -10.72 -0.74 -7.64
C LEU A 20 -9.54 -0.42 -6.71
N GLY A 21 -9.81 0.21 -5.55
CA GLY A 21 -8.81 0.37 -4.51
C GLY A 21 -8.28 -0.97 -3.99
N PHE A 22 -9.16 -1.95 -3.79
CA PHE A 22 -8.77 -3.32 -3.43
C PHE A 22 -7.88 -3.96 -4.50
N ALA A 23 -8.25 -3.83 -5.77
CA ALA A 23 -7.46 -4.33 -6.90
C ALA A 23 -6.05 -3.71 -6.94
N SER A 24 -5.93 -2.43 -6.57
CA SER A 24 -4.66 -1.69 -6.52
C SER A 24 -3.77 -2.17 -5.36
N GLY A 25 -4.34 -2.48 -4.19
CA GLY A 25 -3.58 -2.92 -3.02
C GLY A 25 -3.17 -4.41 -3.03
N LEU A 26 -3.89 -5.25 -3.78
CA LEU A 26 -3.72 -6.70 -3.76
C LEU A 26 -2.34 -7.18 -4.29
N PRO A 27 -1.80 -6.70 -5.42
CA PRO A 27 -0.56 -7.23 -5.97
C PRO A 27 0.70 -6.84 -5.17
N LEU A 28 0.66 -5.72 -4.44
CA LEU A 28 1.84 -5.21 -3.72
C LEU A 28 2.36 -6.19 -2.68
N ALA A 29 1.49 -6.76 -1.83
CA ALA A 29 1.92 -7.72 -0.83
C ALA A 29 2.30 -9.07 -1.47
N LEU A 30 1.66 -9.46 -2.57
CA LEU A 30 1.96 -10.71 -3.29
C LEU A 30 3.37 -10.72 -3.89
N THR A 31 3.88 -9.57 -4.35
CA THR A 31 5.23 -9.44 -4.92
C THR A 31 6.30 -9.08 -3.89
N SER A 32 5.90 -8.74 -2.65
CA SER A 32 6.81 -8.39 -1.57
C SER A 32 6.75 -9.43 -0.44
N GLY A 33 6.06 -9.13 0.65
CA GLY A 33 6.08 -9.96 1.86
C GLY A 33 5.60 -11.39 1.66
N THR A 34 4.56 -11.63 0.85
CA THR A 34 4.00 -12.96 0.60
C THR A 34 4.96 -13.83 -0.23
N LEU A 35 5.54 -13.26 -1.30
CA LEU A 35 6.54 -13.95 -2.12
C LEU A 35 7.81 -14.25 -1.32
N GLN A 36 8.28 -13.30 -0.51
CA GLN A 36 9.44 -13.50 0.37
C GLN A 36 9.20 -14.60 1.40
N ALA A 37 7.98 -14.67 1.96
CA ALA A 37 7.60 -15.73 2.88
C ALA A 37 7.63 -17.10 2.19
N TRP A 38 7.09 -17.22 0.97
CA TRP A 38 7.17 -18.47 0.19
C TRP A 38 8.61 -18.89 -0.05
N MET A 39 9.46 -17.99 -0.56
CA MET A 39 10.88 -18.28 -0.78
C MET A 39 11.61 -18.66 0.49
N THR A 40 11.25 -18.07 1.64
CA THR A 40 11.83 -18.39 2.93
C THR A 40 11.48 -19.81 3.39
N VAL A 41 10.22 -20.23 3.20
CA VAL A 41 9.75 -21.59 3.51
C VAL A 41 10.46 -22.63 2.64
N GLU A 42 10.72 -22.29 1.37
CA GLU A 42 11.46 -23.15 0.42
C GLU A 42 12.99 -23.09 0.60
N ASN A 43 13.49 -22.45 1.68
CA ASN A 43 14.90 -22.32 2.01
C ASN A 43 15.76 -21.66 0.93
N ILE A 44 15.21 -20.72 0.17
CA ILE A 44 15.98 -19.90 -0.77
C ILE A 44 16.93 -18.99 0.03
N ASP A 45 18.13 -18.79 -0.50
CA ASP A 45 19.16 -17.99 0.16
C ASP A 45 18.76 -16.52 0.38
N LEU A 46 19.22 -15.95 1.50
CA LEU A 46 18.82 -14.63 1.95
C LEU A 46 19.22 -13.51 0.97
N LYS A 47 20.33 -13.69 0.24
CA LYS A 47 20.77 -12.72 -0.78
C LYS A 47 19.77 -12.65 -1.92
N THR A 48 19.32 -13.78 -2.40
CA THR A 48 18.30 -13.87 -3.45
C THR A 48 16.99 -13.24 -3.01
N ILE A 49 16.50 -13.55 -1.81
CA ILE A 49 15.31 -12.90 -1.24
C ILE A 49 15.50 -11.38 -1.17
N GLY A 50 16.70 -10.91 -0.78
CA GLY A 50 17.07 -9.51 -0.78
C GLY A 50 16.96 -8.85 -2.16
N PHE A 51 17.38 -9.53 -3.24
CA PHE A 51 17.22 -9.03 -4.61
C PHE A 51 15.75 -8.89 -5.01
N PHE A 52 14.87 -9.78 -4.58
CA PHE A 52 13.44 -9.66 -4.84
C PHE A 52 12.81 -8.42 -4.20
N SER A 53 13.40 -7.84 -3.16
CA SER A 53 12.92 -6.56 -2.61
C SER A 53 13.03 -5.41 -3.61
N LEU A 54 13.93 -5.49 -4.59
CA LEU A 54 14.09 -4.49 -5.66
C LEU A 54 12.88 -4.44 -6.61
N VAL A 55 12.08 -5.48 -6.66
CA VAL A 55 10.82 -5.49 -7.44
C VAL A 55 9.91 -4.34 -7.03
N GLY A 56 9.94 -3.95 -5.76
CA GLY A 56 9.20 -2.79 -5.25
C GLY A 56 9.62 -1.44 -5.85
N GLN A 57 10.79 -1.35 -6.50
CA GLN A 57 11.24 -0.12 -7.14
C GLN A 57 10.34 0.31 -8.31
N ALA A 58 9.62 -0.62 -8.94
CA ALA A 58 8.64 -0.28 -9.98
C ALA A 58 7.63 0.77 -9.49
N TYR A 59 7.18 0.69 -8.25
CA TYR A 59 6.23 1.66 -7.68
C TYR A 59 6.85 3.05 -7.45
N VAL A 60 8.15 3.12 -7.22
CA VAL A 60 8.88 4.39 -7.07
C VAL A 60 9.09 5.04 -8.42
N PHE A 61 9.47 4.28 -9.43
CA PHE A 61 9.79 4.78 -10.76
C PHE A 61 8.60 4.90 -11.70
N LYS A 62 7.37 4.64 -11.23
CA LYS A 62 6.15 4.69 -12.07
C LYS A 62 5.94 6.03 -12.80
N PHE A 63 6.48 7.12 -12.31
CA PHE A 63 6.42 8.43 -12.94
C PHE A 63 7.11 8.48 -14.31
N LEU A 64 8.10 7.59 -14.58
CA LEU A 64 8.83 7.56 -15.83
C LEU A 64 7.96 7.15 -17.03
N TRP A 65 6.97 6.26 -16.81
CA TRP A 65 6.09 5.80 -17.88
C TRP A 65 4.66 6.30 -17.76
N SER A 66 4.33 7.07 -16.73
CA SER A 66 3.00 7.67 -16.62
C SER A 66 2.59 8.52 -17.83
N PRO A 67 3.52 9.32 -18.48
CA PRO A 67 3.16 10.08 -19.66
C PRO A 67 2.79 9.20 -20.89
N LEU A 68 3.33 7.98 -20.95
CA LEU A 68 2.97 7.01 -22.00
C LEU A 68 1.50 6.59 -21.85
N MET A 69 1.05 6.34 -20.61
CA MET A 69 -0.33 5.93 -20.32
C MET A 69 -1.33 7.08 -20.54
N ASP A 70 -0.90 8.31 -20.41
CA ASP A 70 -1.70 9.49 -20.72
C ASP A 70 -1.81 9.74 -22.22
N ARG A 71 -0.77 9.41 -22.98
CA ARG A 71 -0.73 9.62 -24.44
C ARG A 71 -1.46 8.52 -25.22
N TYR A 72 -1.21 7.26 -24.87
CA TYR A 72 -1.76 6.13 -25.61
C TYR A 72 -3.13 5.74 -25.05
N THR A 73 -4.12 5.69 -25.93
CA THR A 73 -5.47 5.23 -25.57
C THR A 73 -5.68 3.84 -26.14
N PRO A 74 -5.99 2.83 -25.31
CA PRO A 74 -6.40 1.51 -25.80
C PRO A 74 -7.60 1.62 -26.74
N PRO A 75 -7.71 0.78 -27.77
CA PRO A 75 -8.77 0.88 -28.78
C PRO A 75 -10.18 0.49 -28.27
N PHE A 76 -10.32 0.17 -27.00
CA PHE A 76 -11.55 -0.26 -26.37
C PHE A 76 -11.78 0.48 -25.04
N LEU A 77 -13.02 0.73 -24.68
CA LEU A 77 -13.49 1.26 -23.39
C LEU A 77 -12.93 2.65 -22.98
N GLY A 78 -12.34 3.41 -23.91
CA GLY A 78 -11.78 4.72 -23.60
C GLY A 78 -10.41 4.65 -22.91
N ARG A 79 -9.83 5.83 -22.57
CA ARG A 79 -8.45 5.92 -22.08
C ARG A 79 -8.29 5.32 -20.69
N ARG A 80 -9.11 5.73 -19.72
CA ARG A 80 -8.93 5.31 -18.32
C ARG A 80 -9.35 3.87 -18.10
N ARG A 81 -10.56 3.52 -18.52
CA ARG A 81 -11.09 2.16 -18.35
C ARG A 81 -10.33 1.12 -19.17
N GLY A 82 -9.92 1.49 -20.39
CA GLY A 82 -9.13 0.60 -21.26
C GLY A 82 -7.81 0.22 -20.64
N TRP A 83 -7.06 1.17 -20.07
CA TRP A 83 -5.82 0.88 -19.36
C TRP A 83 -6.05 0.10 -18.06
N LEU A 84 -7.09 0.44 -17.27
CA LEU A 84 -7.45 -0.33 -16.06
C LEU A 84 -7.72 -1.80 -16.42
N LEU A 85 -8.54 -2.04 -17.44
CA LEU A 85 -8.86 -3.40 -17.89
C LEU A 85 -7.61 -4.14 -18.36
N THR A 86 -6.78 -3.51 -19.20
CA THR A 86 -5.54 -4.11 -19.71
C THR A 86 -4.62 -4.53 -18.58
N THR A 87 -4.36 -3.62 -17.64
CA THR A 87 -3.47 -3.90 -16.50
C THR A 87 -4.05 -4.97 -15.57
N GLN A 88 -5.35 -4.98 -15.31
CA GLN A 88 -6.01 -5.99 -14.49
C GLN A 88 -6.00 -7.38 -15.12
N VAL A 89 -6.22 -7.48 -16.44
CA VAL A 89 -6.14 -8.77 -17.15
C VAL A 89 -4.70 -9.28 -17.14
N LEU A 90 -3.72 -8.42 -17.40
CA LEU A 90 -2.30 -8.80 -17.31
C LEU A 90 -1.91 -9.24 -15.89
N LEU A 91 -2.39 -8.53 -14.86
CA LEU A 91 -2.17 -8.91 -13.47
C LEU A 91 -2.80 -10.26 -13.14
N LEU A 92 -4.05 -10.48 -13.55
CA LEU A 92 -4.73 -11.76 -13.36
C LEU A 92 -3.91 -12.91 -13.97
N LEU A 93 -3.50 -12.76 -15.23
CA LEU A 93 -2.71 -13.78 -15.92
C LEU A 93 -1.34 -13.98 -15.27
N ALA A 94 -0.65 -12.90 -14.90
CA ALA A 94 0.67 -12.98 -14.30
C ALA A 94 0.62 -13.61 -12.89
N ILE A 95 -0.37 -13.23 -12.04
CA ILE A 95 -0.54 -13.81 -10.71
C ILE A 95 -0.98 -15.28 -10.81
N ALA A 96 -1.87 -15.63 -11.74
CA ALA A 96 -2.24 -17.02 -11.99
C ALA A 96 -1.04 -17.86 -12.46
N THR A 97 -0.21 -17.31 -13.36
CA THR A 97 1.01 -17.95 -13.82
C THR A 97 2.02 -18.15 -12.69
N MET A 98 2.12 -17.21 -11.75
CA MET A 98 2.97 -17.37 -10.56
C MET A 98 2.62 -18.62 -9.76
N GLY A 99 1.33 -18.99 -9.70
CA GLY A 99 0.86 -20.21 -9.05
C GLY A 99 1.29 -21.53 -9.72
N PHE A 100 1.82 -21.50 -10.94
CA PHE A 100 2.37 -22.68 -11.60
C PHE A 100 3.88 -22.85 -11.42
N LEU A 101 4.56 -21.85 -10.84
CA LEU A 101 5.99 -21.86 -10.69
C LEU A 101 6.41 -22.44 -9.34
N GLU A 102 7.62 -23.02 -9.32
CA GLU A 102 8.27 -23.51 -8.11
C GLU A 102 9.53 -22.67 -7.79
N PRO A 103 9.67 -22.15 -6.58
CA PRO A 103 10.81 -21.27 -6.22
C PRO A 103 12.18 -21.94 -6.40
N VAL A 104 12.28 -23.24 -6.11
CA VAL A 104 13.56 -23.96 -6.13
C VAL A 104 14.07 -24.17 -7.57
N THR A 105 13.20 -24.53 -8.50
CA THR A 105 13.58 -24.91 -9.86
C THR A 105 13.45 -23.75 -10.86
N GLN A 106 12.55 -22.79 -10.61
CA GLN A 106 12.14 -21.78 -11.60
C GLN A 106 12.31 -20.34 -11.10
N LEU A 107 13.29 -20.12 -10.23
CA LEU A 107 13.53 -18.84 -9.57
C LEU A 107 13.64 -17.65 -10.53
N ARG A 108 14.30 -17.83 -11.69
CA ARG A 108 14.47 -16.78 -12.71
C ARG A 108 13.12 -16.35 -13.31
N TRP A 109 12.24 -17.30 -13.58
CA TRP A 109 10.90 -17.03 -14.11
C TRP A 109 10.02 -16.35 -13.07
N MET A 110 10.13 -16.75 -11.79
CA MET A 110 9.46 -16.07 -10.68
C MET A 110 9.91 -14.62 -10.54
N ALA A 111 11.22 -14.35 -10.67
CA ALA A 111 11.75 -12.99 -10.62
C ALA A 111 11.22 -12.14 -11.79
N ALA A 112 11.26 -12.66 -13.02
CA ALA A 112 10.73 -11.98 -14.19
C ALA A 112 9.24 -11.67 -14.02
N LEU A 113 8.47 -12.65 -13.54
CA LEU A 113 7.03 -12.51 -13.36
C LEU A 113 6.69 -11.54 -12.21
N ALA A 114 7.46 -11.54 -11.12
CA ALA A 114 7.32 -10.57 -10.05
C ALA A 114 7.54 -9.13 -10.53
N VAL A 115 8.53 -8.91 -11.42
CA VAL A 115 8.75 -7.60 -12.05
C VAL A 115 7.58 -7.21 -12.93
N VAL A 116 7.04 -8.14 -13.74
CA VAL A 116 5.86 -7.90 -14.58
C VAL A 116 4.64 -7.54 -13.72
N ILE A 117 4.39 -8.30 -12.64
CA ILE A 117 3.28 -8.02 -11.71
C ILE A 117 3.46 -6.62 -11.10
N ALA A 118 4.65 -6.29 -10.61
CA ALA A 118 4.89 -4.98 -10.00
C ALA A 118 4.75 -3.83 -11.01
N PHE A 119 5.23 -4.01 -12.24
CA PHE A 119 5.07 -3.03 -13.31
C PHE A 119 3.61 -2.81 -13.68
N CYS A 120 2.84 -3.90 -13.88
CA CYS A 120 1.41 -3.83 -14.20
C CYS A 120 0.62 -3.20 -13.04
N SER A 121 0.94 -3.55 -11.80
CA SER A 121 0.30 -2.98 -10.62
C SER A 121 0.62 -1.50 -10.44
N ALA A 122 1.88 -1.08 -10.59
CA ALA A 122 2.25 0.33 -10.57
C ALA A 122 1.58 1.13 -11.69
N SER A 123 1.41 0.50 -12.87
CA SER A 123 0.68 1.08 -14.01
C SER A 123 -0.81 1.21 -13.71
N GLN A 124 -1.42 0.18 -13.10
CA GLN A 124 -2.80 0.25 -12.64
C GLN A 124 -3.02 1.39 -11.64
N ASP A 125 -2.09 1.58 -10.68
CA ASP A 125 -2.16 2.67 -9.70
C ASP A 125 -2.20 4.05 -10.37
N ILE A 126 -1.36 4.29 -11.40
CA ILE A 126 -1.34 5.55 -12.16
C ILE A 126 -2.72 5.84 -12.75
N VAL A 127 -3.28 4.85 -13.45
CA VAL A 127 -4.55 5.01 -14.15
C VAL A 127 -5.73 5.12 -13.18
N PHE A 128 -5.70 4.35 -12.10
CA PHE A 128 -6.73 4.40 -11.07
C PHE A 128 -6.77 5.76 -10.36
N ASP A 129 -5.60 6.31 -10.01
CA ASP A 129 -5.50 7.63 -9.40
C ASP A 129 -5.99 8.73 -10.34
N ALA A 130 -5.67 8.65 -11.62
CA ALA A 130 -6.18 9.57 -12.64
C ALA A 130 -7.70 9.41 -12.84
N TRP A 131 -8.21 8.17 -13.01
CA TRP A 131 -9.64 7.91 -13.16
C TRP A 131 -10.45 8.44 -11.98
N LYS A 132 -9.99 8.19 -10.76
CA LYS A 132 -10.61 8.69 -9.52
C LYS A 132 -10.73 10.22 -9.51
N THR A 133 -9.68 10.90 -9.97
CA THR A 133 -9.65 12.37 -10.03
C THR A 133 -10.58 12.92 -11.12
N ASP A 134 -10.67 12.21 -12.25
CA ASP A 134 -11.46 12.62 -13.41
C ASP A 134 -12.98 12.39 -13.18
N VAL A 135 -13.36 11.32 -12.44
CA VAL A 135 -14.77 10.94 -12.21
C VAL A 135 -15.40 11.67 -11.02
N LEU A 136 -14.59 12.12 -10.05
CA LEU A 136 -15.10 12.72 -8.82
C LEU A 136 -15.10 14.25 -8.88
N PRO A 137 -16.23 14.91 -8.57
CA PRO A 137 -16.28 16.34 -8.33
C PRO A 137 -15.31 16.76 -7.23
N ALA A 138 -14.86 18.01 -7.26
CA ALA A 138 -13.86 18.51 -6.31
C ALA A 138 -14.27 18.30 -4.84
N GLU A 139 -15.54 18.45 -4.53
CA GLU A 139 -16.12 18.29 -3.19
C GLU A 139 -16.12 16.84 -2.70
N GLU A 140 -16.16 15.87 -3.62
CA GLU A 140 -16.23 14.43 -3.33
C GLU A 140 -14.85 13.76 -3.32
N ARG A 141 -13.79 14.42 -3.84
CA ARG A 141 -12.44 13.84 -3.95
C ARG A 141 -11.86 13.38 -2.63
N GLY A 142 -12.11 14.13 -1.54
CA GLY A 142 -11.64 13.76 -0.21
C GLY A 142 -12.25 12.43 0.29
N ALA A 143 -13.56 12.27 0.15
CA ALA A 143 -14.26 11.04 0.51
C ALA A 143 -13.89 9.88 -0.42
N GLY A 144 -13.79 10.12 -1.72
CA GLY A 144 -13.37 9.13 -2.69
C GLY A 144 -11.94 8.64 -2.43
N ALA A 145 -11.03 9.53 -2.04
CA ALA A 145 -9.69 9.15 -1.61
C ALA A 145 -9.71 8.25 -0.36
N ALA A 146 -10.53 8.57 0.63
CA ALA A 146 -10.67 7.75 1.85
C ALA A 146 -11.20 6.33 1.51
N ILE A 147 -12.22 6.22 0.66
CA ILE A 147 -12.80 4.95 0.22
C ILE A 147 -11.76 4.12 -0.56
N SER A 148 -11.02 4.75 -1.49
CA SER A 148 -9.98 4.07 -2.25
C SER A 148 -8.83 3.57 -1.38
N VAL A 149 -8.41 4.36 -0.38
CA VAL A 149 -7.41 3.95 0.62
C VAL A 149 -7.91 2.78 1.47
N LEU A 150 -9.18 2.79 1.88
CA LEU A 150 -9.79 1.66 2.58
C LEU A 150 -9.73 0.39 1.74
N GLY A 151 -10.15 0.46 0.46
CA GLY A 151 -10.05 -0.66 -0.48
C GLY A 151 -8.61 -1.17 -0.62
N TYR A 152 -7.67 -0.26 -0.82
CA TYR A 152 -6.24 -0.58 -0.91
C TYR A 152 -5.72 -1.34 0.33
N ARG A 153 -6.08 -0.88 1.53
CA ARG A 153 -5.69 -1.53 2.78
C ARG A 153 -6.32 -2.91 2.95
N LEU A 154 -7.58 -3.07 2.54
CA LEU A 154 -8.23 -4.38 2.51
C LEU A 154 -7.53 -5.34 1.54
N GLY A 155 -7.15 -4.86 0.35
CA GLY A 155 -6.35 -5.63 -0.61
C GLY A 155 -5.04 -6.10 -0.02
N MET A 156 -4.28 -5.20 0.62
CA MET A 156 -3.03 -5.56 1.31
C MET A 156 -3.24 -6.55 2.46
N LEU A 157 -4.32 -6.43 3.23
CA LEU A 157 -4.64 -7.36 4.32
C LEU A 157 -4.93 -8.75 3.78
N VAL A 158 -5.71 -8.83 2.72
CA VAL A 158 -6.06 -10.11 2.08
C VAL A 158 -4.83 -10.76 1.46
N SER A 159 -4.04 -10.02 0.69
CA SER A 159 -2.88 -10.55 -0.02
C SER A 159 -1.64 -10.75 0.86
N GLY A 160 -1.54 -10.06 1.99
CA GLY A 160 -0.43 -10.20 2.94
C GLY A 160 -0.75 -11.10 4.14
N GLY A 161 -1.92 -10.92 4.76
CA GLY A 161 -2.29 -11.64 5.98
C GLY A 161 -3.09 -12.92 5.71
N LEU A 162 -4.26 -12.76 5.07
CA LEU A 162 -5.15 -13.89 4.77
C LEU A 162 -4.48 -14.86 3.79
N ALA A 163 -3.76 -14.37 2.80
CA ALA A 163 -3.04 -15.20 1.82
C ALA A 163 -2.03 -16.13 2.49
N LEU A 164 -1.22 -15.62 3.42
CA LEU A 164 -0.25 -16.44 4.17
C LEU A 164 -0.94 -17.54 5.00
N TRP A 165 -2.03 -17.19 5.67
CA TRP A 165 -2.80 -18.16 6.45
C TRP A 165 -3.46 -19.25 5.59
N LEU A 166 -4.00 -18.85 4.42
CA LEU A 166 -4.58 -19.80 3.46
C LEU A 166 -3.52 -20.69 2.82
N ALA A 167 -2.34 -20.15 2.51
CA ALA A 167 -1.24 -20.92 1.94
C ALA A 167 -0.74 -21.99 2.93
N ASP A 168 -0.60 -21.64 4.21
CA ASP A 168 -0.11 -22.55 5.24
C ASP A 168 -1.10 -23.66 5.59
N ARG A 169 -2.40 -23.33 5.69
CA ARG A 169 -3.40 -24.23 6.28
C ARG A 169 -4.23 -25.03 5.28
N TYR A 170 -4.51 -24.50 4.08
CA TYR A 170 -5.56 -25.06 3.23
C TYR A 170 -5.18 -25.26 1.76
N LEU A 171 -4.55 -24.28 1.13
CA LEU A 171 -4.44 -24.22 -0.33
C LEU A 171 -3.02 -24.51 -0.86
N GLY A 172 -2.01 -24.47 0.03
CA GLY A 172 -0.63 -24.38 -0.41
C GLY A 172 -0.35 -23.03 -1.12
N TRP A 173 0.90 -22.80 -1.49
CA TRP A 173 1.32 -21.55 -2.12
C TRP A 173 0.71 -21.38 -3.52
N GLN A 174 0.67 -22.43 -4.30
CA GLN A 174 0.12 -22.42 -5.66
C GLN A 174 -1.37 -22.09 -5.67
N GLY A 175 -2.17 -22.82 -4.86
CA GLY A 175 -3.62 -22.60 -4.74
C GLY A 175 -3.94 -21.20 -4.19
N MET A 176 -3.12 -20.66 -3.29
CA MET A 176 -3.26 -19.31 -2.79
C MET A 176 -3.09 -18.28 -3.91
N TYR A 177 -2.05 -18.38 -4.78
CA TYR A 177 -1.87 -17.47 -5.91
C TYR A 177 -3.04 -17.55 -6.91
N TRP A 178 -3.59 -18.74 -7.17
CA TRP A 178 -4.78 -18.87 -8.02
C TRP A 178 -6.01 -18.21 -7.40
N LEU A 179 -6.20 -18.34 -6.09
CA LEU A 179 -7.28 -17.64 -5.41
C LEU A 179 -7.10 -16.12 -5.49
N MET A 180 -5.89 -15.61 -5.30
CA MET A 180 -5.61 -14.17 -5.42
C MET A 180 -5.84 -13.66 -6.83
N ALA A 181 -5.49 -14.46 -7.86
CA ALA A 181 -5.83 -14.14 -9.25
C ALA A 181 -7.35 -14.11 -9.47
N ALA A 182 -8.09 -15.08 -8.92
CA ALA A 182 -9.55 -15.12 -9.03
C ALA A 182 -10.23 -13.91 -8.39
N LEU A 183 -9.66 -13.34 -7.31
CA LEU A 183 -10.17 -12.10 -6.68
C LEU A 183 -10.05 -10.87 -7.58
N LEU A 184 -9.26 -10.90 -8.66
CA LEU A 184 -9.24 -9.81 -9.65
C LEU A 184 -10.44 -9.86 -10.60
N VAL A 185 -11.14 -10.99 -10.73
CA VAL A 185 -12.32 -11.11 -11.62
C VAL A 185 -13.43 -10.11 -11.25
N PRO A 186 -13.90 -10.04 -9.99
CA PRO A 186 -14.87 -9.01 -9.59
C PRO A 186 -14.32 -7.58 -9.78
N CYS A 187 -13.00 -7.37 -9.69
CA CYS A 187 -12.40 -6.06 -9.94
C CYS A 187 -12.45 -5.69 -11.43
N ILE A 188 -12.25 -6.65 -12.32
CA ILE A 188 -12.43 -6.48 -13.78
C ILE A 188 -13.90 -6.14 -14.09
N ILE A 189 -14.85 -6.84 -13.47
CA ILE A 189 -16.28 -6.53 -13.64
C ILE A 189 -16.58 -5.10 -13.16
N ALA A 190 -16.03 -4.68 -12.01
CA ALA A 190 -16.19 -3.32 -11.53
C ALA A 190 -15.61 -2.27 -12.50
N THR A 191 -14.48 -2.58 -13.17
CA THR A 191 -13.90 -1.72 -14.20
C THR A 191 -14.82 -1.61 -15.42
N LEU A 192 -15.46 -2.70 -15.84
CA LEU A 192 -16.43 -2.69 -16.95
C LEU A 192 -17.69 -1.88 -16.62
N LEU A 193 -18.11 -1.87 -15.37
CA LEU A 193 -19.26 -1.09 -14.88
C LEU A 193 -18.90 0.35 -14.50
N ALA A 194 -17.62 0.68 -14.40
CA ALA A 194 -17.15 2.00 -14.02
C ALA A 194 -17.59 3.06 -15.05
N PRO A 195 -17.99 4.26 -14.63
CA PRO A 195 -18.29 5.33 -15.56
C PRO A 195 -17.00 5.82 -16.24
N GLU A 196 -17.07 6.09 -17.53
CA GLU A 196 -15.99 6.82 -18.23
C GLU A 196 -16.13 8.31 -17.88
N PRO A 197 -15.03 9.03 -17.61
CA PRO A 197 -15.10 10.47 -17.40
C PRO A 197 -15.70 11.19 -18.60
N SER A 198 -16.67 12.06 -18.36
CA SER A 198 -17.39 12.81 -19.42
C SER A 198 -16.52 13.92 -20.02
N ASP A 199 -15.59 14.46 -19.24
CA ASP A 199 -14.69 15.50 -19.70
C ASP A 199 -13.47 14.87 -20.37
N VAL A 200 -13.47 14.92 -21.70
CA VAL A 200 -12.34 14.46 -22.51
C VAL A 200 -11.18 15.45 -22.34
N ILE A 201 -10.33 15.19 -21.34
CA ILE A 201 -9.07 15.91 -21.23
C ILE A 201 -8.28 15.62 -22.52
N PRO A 202 -7.87 16.66 -23.29
CA PRO A 202 -7.18 16.46 -24.54
C PRO A 202 -5.95 15.55 -24.36
N VAL A 203 -5.85 14.54 -25.20
CA VAL A 203 -4.69 13.65 -25.21
C VAL A 203 -3.47 14.44 -25.66
N PRO A 204 -2.34 14.41 -24.92
CA PRO A 204 -1.12 15.07 -25.34
C PRO A 204 -0.69 14.62 -26.74
N ARG A 205 -0.43 15.57 -27.65
CA ARG A 205 -0.06 15.27 -29.05
C ARG A 205 1.34 14.68 -29.19
N SER A 206 2.22 14.94 -28.21
CA SER A 206 3.58 14.42 -28.17
C SER A 206 3.98 14.01 -26.75
N LEU A 207 5.00 13.15 -26.62
CA LEU A 207 5.59 12.82 -25.31
C LEU A 207 6.23 14.03 -24.66
N GLU A 208 6.83 14.90 -25.46
CA GLU A 208 7.38 16.17 -24.99
C GLU A 208 6.29 17.02 -24.34
N GLN A 209 5.14 17.13 -24.99
CA GLN A 209 3.97 17.81 -24.45
C GLN A 209 3.48 17.17 -23.15
N ALA A 210 3.44 15.84 -23.09
CA ALA A 210 2.99 15.11 -21.91
C ALA A 210 3.92 15.29 -20.69
N VAL A 211 5.20 15.61 -20.90
CA VAL A 211 6.21 15.79 -19.83
C VAL A 211 6.51 17.26 -19.60
N ALA A 212 6.79 18.01 -20.67
CA ALA A 212 7.28 19.37 -20.55
C ALA A 212 6.19 20.37 -20.16
N GLU A 213 4.95 20.21 -20.63
CA GLU A 213 3.86 21.13 -20.27
C GLU A 213 3.52 21.10 -18.77
N PRO A 214 3.28 19.94 -18.13
CA PRO A 214 3.03 19.89 -16.69
C PRO A 214 4.18 20.44 -15.84
N LEU A 215 5.42 20.16 -16.24
CA LEU A 215 6.59 20.71 -15.57
C LEU A 215 6.68 22.22 -15.74
N ARG A 216 6.47 22.75 -16.96
CA ARG A 216 6.48 24.17 -17.24
C ARG A 216 5.32 24.88 -16.51
N ASP A 217 4.11 24.30 -16.49
CA ASP A 217 2.98 24.83 -15.72
C ASP A 217 3.29 24.86 -14.23
N PHE A 218 3.87 23.79 -13.68
CA PHE A 218 4.24 23.74 -12.27
C PHE A 218 5.30 24.78 -11.92
N PHE A 219 6.41 24.83 -12.67
CA PHE A 219 7.52 25.74 -12.39
C PHE A 219 7.22 27.20 -12.81
N GLY A 220 6.22 27.41 -13.66
CA GLY A 220 5.70 28.75 -13.99
C GLY A 220 4.81 29.37 -12.90
N ARG A 221 4.41 28.61 -11.89
CA ARG A 221 3.60 29.13 -10.77
C ARG A 221 4.44 29.96 -9.82
N ASN A 222 3.85 31.03 -9.31
CA ASN A 222 4.47 31.81 -8.23
C ASN A 222 4.81 30.89 -7.05
N ASN A 223 6.06 30.94 -6.58
CA ASN A 223 6.55 30.12 -5.46
C ASN A 223 6.61 28.60 -5.72
N ALA A 224 6.72 28.15 -6.97
CA ALA A 224 6.80 26.72 -7.33
C ALA A 224 7.88 25.97 -6.51
N TRP A 225 9.05 26.56 -6.34
CA TRP A 225 10.14 26.01 -5.52
C TRP A 225 9.78 25.88 -4.04
N LEU A 226 9.04 26.84 -3.48
CA LEU A 226 8.54 26.77 -2.11
C LEU A 226 7.50 25.63 -1.96
N ILE A 227 6.62 25.48 -2.93
CA ILE A 227 5.64 24.38 -2.96
C ILE A 227 6.38 23.04 -3.05
N LEU A 228 7.36 22.89 -3.94
CA LEU A 228 8.16 21.68 -4.07
C LEU A 228 8.92 21.37 -2.77
N LEU A 229 9.56 22.35 -2.17
CA LEU A 229 10.26 22.21 -0.89
C LEU A 229 9.30 21.78 0.22
N LEU A 230 8.11 22.36 0.29
CA LEU A 230 7.08 21.97 1.25
C LEU A 230 6.66 20.50 1.07
N ILE A 231 6.42 20.06 -0.17
CA ILE A 231 6.05 18.66 -0.47
C ILE A 231 7.18 17.70 -0.05
N VAL A 232 8.43 18.04 -0.37
CA VAL A 232 9.60 17.22 -0.02
C VAL A 232 9.78 17.15 1.49
N LEU A 233 9.75 18.27 2.19
CA LEU A 233 9.92 18.32 3.65
C LEU A 233 8.79 17.58 4.37
N TYR A 234 7.55 17.75 3.91
CA TYR A 234 6.40 17.03 4.46
C TYR A 234 6.56 15.51 4.35
N LYS A 235 6.99 15.05 3.18
CA LYS A 235 7.16 13.61 2.90
C LYS A 235 8.41 13.03 3.54
N LEU A 236 9.47 13.84 3.66
CA LEU A 236 10.74 13.42 4.27
C LEU A 236 10.57 13.08 5.75
N GLY A 237 9.82 13.90 6.50
CA GLY A 237 9.51 13.62 7.92
C GLY A 237 8.80 12.28 8.10
N ASP A 238 7.83 11.99 7.24
CA ASP A 238 7.07 10.73 7.22
C ASP A 238 7.99 9.52 6.93
N ALA A 239 8.84 9.65 5.91
CA ALA A 239 9.76 8.59 5.50
C ALA A 239 10.79 8.26 6.59
N PHE A 240 11.36 9.27 7.24
CA PHE A 240 12.28 9.06 8.37
C PHE A 240 11.58 8.44 9.57
N ALA A 241 10.39 8.94 9.94
CA ALA A 241 9.62 8.37 11.03
C ALA A 241 9.31 6.89 10.79
N MET A 242 8.83 6.54 9.60
CA MET A 242 8.51 5.15 9.27
C MET A 242 9.73 4.23 9.26
N SER A 243 10.88 4.69 8.73
CA SER A 243 12.09 3.87 8.64
C SER A 243 12.72 3.59 10.01
N LEU A 244 12.65 4.53 10.94
CA LEU A 244 13.30 4.43 12.23
C LEU A 244 12.40 3.92 13.36
N THR A 245 11.08 4.02 13.22
CA THR A 245 10.12 3.67 14.28
C THR A 245 10.31 2.24 14.79
N THR A 246 10.40 1.26 13.90
CA THR A 246 10.57 -0.16 14.29
C THR A 246 11.88 -0.38 15.04
N THR A 247 12.98 0.17 14.53
CA THR A 247 14.30 0.06 15.17
C THR A 247 14.30 0.76 16.53
N PHE A 248 13.67 1.92 16.64
CA PHE A 248 13.53 2.66 17.88
C PHE A 248 12.71 1.89 18.93
N LEU A 249 11.57 1.30 18.54
CA LEU A 249 10.72 0.51 19.44
C LEU A 249 11.46 -0.74 19.98
N ILE A 250 12.19 -1.42 19.12
CA ILE A 250 12.92 -2.64 19.50
C ILE A 250 14.19 -2.28 20.31
N ARG A 251 15.07 -1.42 19.79
CA ARG A 251 16.36 -1.12 20.40
C ARG A 251 16.32 0.01 21.42
N GLY A 252 15.44 0.99 21.23
CA GLY A 252 15.35 2.18 22.09
C GLY A 252 14.43 1.99 23.28
N VAL A 253 13.29 1.31 23.09
CA VAL A 253 12.27 1.08 24.13
C VAL A 253 12.34 -0.33 24.72
N GLY A 254 12.85 -1.30 23.94
CA GLY A 254 13.04 -2.69 24.41
C GLY A 254 11.83 -3.60 24.18
N PHE A 255 10.93 -3.24 23.27
CA PHE A 255 9.82 -4.14 22.89
C PHE A 255 10.34 -5.34 22.10
N ASP A 256 9.68 -6.49 22.24
CA ASP A 256 9.96 -7.64 21.40
C ASP A 256 9.53 -7.41 19.95
N ALA A 257 10.30 -7.94 18.99
CA ALA A 257 10.00 -7.79 17.56
C ALA A 257 8.63 -8.35 17.17
N GLY A 258 8.20 -9.44 17.84
CA GLY A 258 6.87 -10.03 17.66
C GLY A 258 5.75 -9.11 18.13
N GLU A 259 5.92 -8.46 19.28
CA GLU A 259 4.95 -7.51 19.83
C GLU A 259 4.80 -6.28 18.93
N VAL A 260 5.93 -5.70 18.49
CA VAL A 260 5.95 -4.56 17.57
C VAL A 260 5.29 -4.93 16.23
N GLY A 261 5.58 -6.13 15.71
CA GLY A 261 4.96 -6.63 14.48
C GLY A 261 3.45 -6.81 14.61
N MET A 262 2.96 -7.40 15.70
CA MET A 262 1.54 -7.61 15.95
C MET A 262 0.81 -6.28 16.11
N VAL A 263 1.32 -5.37 16.93
CA VAL A 263 0.73 -4.04 17.17
C VAL A 263 0.66 -3.22 15.88
N ASN A 264 1.74 -3.18 15.10
CA ASN A 264 1.76 -2.46 13.83
C ASN A 264 0.81 -3.05 12.78
N LYS A 265 0.71 -4.38 12.70
CA LYS A 265 -0.18 -5.04 11.75
C LYS A 265 -1.67 -4.91 12.12
N THR A 266 -2.00 -4.95 13.40
CA THR A 266 -3.40 -4.86 13.86
C THR A 266 -3.82 -3.42 14.14
N LEU A 267 -3.29 -2.81 15.21
CA LEU A 267 -3.67 -1.44 15.61
C LEU A 267 -3.24 -0.40 14.58
N GLY A 268 -2.07 -0.56 13.97
CA GLY A 268 -1.59 0.33 12.91
C GLY A 268 -2.50 0.33 11.68
N LEU A 269 -3.04 -0.84 11.29
CA LEU A 269 -4.01 -0.95 10.21
C LEU A 269 -5.31 -0.23 10.56
N PHE A 270 -5.90 -0.53 11.74
CA PHE A 270 -7.13 0.15 12.20
C PHE A 270 -6.95 1.65 12.31
N ALA A 271 -5.84 2.12 12.90
CA ALA A 271 -5.53 3.53 13.00
C ALA A 271 -5.42 4.21 11.63
N THR A 272 -4.81 3.52 10.64
CA THR A 272 -4.69 4.05 9.27
C THR A 272 -6.06 4.16 8.59
N ILE A 273 -6.92 3.14 8.73
CA ILE A 273 -8.27 3.16 8.16
C ILE A 273 -9.10 4.27 8.81
N LEU A 274 -9.14 4.33 10.14
CA LEU A 274 -9.88 5.37 10.86
C LEU A 274 -9.33 6.77 10.55
N GLY A 275 -8.00 6.91 10.48
CA GLY A 275 -7.35 8.16 10.12
C GLY A 275 -7.69 8.63 8.71
N ALA A 276 -7.72 7.72 7.74
CA ALA A 276 -8.10 8.03 6.35
C ALA A 276 -9.58 8.45 6.26
N LEU A 277 -10.48 7.71 6.91
CA LEU A 277 -11.91 8.04 6.93
C LEU A 277 -12.17 9.38 7.61
N TYR A 278 -11.60 9.58 8.81
CA TYR A 278 -11.76 10.84 9.55
C TYR A 278 -11.12 12.02 8.82
N GLY A 279 -9.91 11.82 8.26
CA GLY A 279 -9.22 12.80 7.45
C GLY A 279 -10.02 13.20 6.21
N GLY A 280 -10.64 12.24 5.52
CA GLY A 280 -11.53 12.48 4.39
C GLY A 280 -12.76 13.34 4.76
N VAL A 281 -13.36 13.07 5.93
CA VAL A 281 -14.45 13.89 6.48
C VAL A 281 -13.99 15.32 6.79
N LEU A 282 -12.82 15.44 7.42
CA LEU A 282 -12.29 16.73 7.84
C LEU A 282 -11.89 17.60 6.64
N MET A 283 -11.36 17.02 5.57
CA MET A 283 -11.00 17.70 4.33
C MET A 283 -12.17 18.40 3.64
N GLN A 284 -13.42 17.94 3.85
CA GLN A 284 -14.60 18.64 3.31
C GLN A 284 -14.96 19.93 4.07
N ARG A 285 -14.51 20.03 5.31
CA ARG A 285 -14.80 21.22 6.17
C ARG A 285 -13.67 22.23 6.19
N LEU A 286 -12.47 21.81 5.79
CA LEU A 286 -11.27 22.62 5.85
C LEU A 286 -10.85 23.06 4.44
N THR A 287 -10.35 24.28 4.33
CA THR A 287 -9.61 24.70 3.14
C THR A 287 -8.31 23.90 3.06
N LEU A 288 -7.82 23.66 1.84
CA LEU A 288 -6.58 22.89 1.60
C LEU A 288 -5.42 23.37 2.48
N PHE A 289 -5.24 24.69 2.62
CA PHE A 289 -4.18 25.27 3.45
C PHE A 289 -4.34 24.90 4.92
N ARG A 290 -5.55 25.05 5.48
CA ARG A 290 -5.82 24.68 6.89
C ARG A 290 -5.66 23.19 7.13
N ALA A 291 -6.09 22.36 6.18
CA ALA A 291 -5.92 20.91 6.27
C ALA A 291 -4.43 20.53 6.30
N LEU A 292 -3.62 21.06 5.39
CA LEU A 292 -2.17 20.82 5.36
C LEU A 292 -1.48 21.27 6.65
N LEU A 293 -1.89 22.43 7.20
CA LEU A 293 -1.31 22.96 8.42
C LEU A 293 -1.68 22.10 9.64
N ILE A 294 -2.96 21.72 9.78
CA ILE A 294 -3.43 20.88 10.90
C ILE A 294 -2.79 19.50 10.83
N PHE A 295 -2.82 18.83 9.66
CA PHE A 295 -2.21 17.51 9.51
C PHE A 295 -0.70 17.55 9.67
N GLY A 296 -0.02 18.58 9.16
CA GLY A 296 1.41 18.78 9.36
C GLY A 296 1.79 18.99 10.83
N LEU A 297 1.01 19.78 11.57
CA LEU A 297 1.21 19.97 13.01
C LEU A 297 0.95 18.67 13.80
N LEU A 298 -0.13 17.94 13.49
CA LEU A 298 -0.41 16.64 14.12
C LEU A 298 0.71 15.65 13.87
N GLN A 299 1.24 15.60 12.65
CA GLN A 299 2.39 14.76 12.29
C GLN A 299 3.65 15.20 13.04
N GLY A 300 3.92 16.52 13.11
CA GLY A 300 5.05 17.08 13.85
C GLY A 300 4.99 16.79 15.35
N VAL A 301 3.80 16.74 15.95
CA VAL A 301 3.60 16.40 17.37
C VAL A 301 3.65 14.89 17.60
N SER A 302 3.15 14.07 16.68
CA SER A 302 3.13 12.61 16.85
C SER A 302 4.55 12.00 16.82
N THR A 303 5.47 12.58 16.05
CA THR A 303 6.86 12.09 15.95
C THR A 303 7.64 12.22 17.27
N PRO A 304 7.66 13.39 17.96
CA PRO A 304 8.28 13.49 19.30
C PRO A 304 7.53 12.70 20.38
N ALA A 305 6.19 12.53 20.27
CA ALA A 305 5.42 11.73 21.21
C ALA A 305 5.91 10.28 21.27
N THR A 306 6.36 9.73 20.14
CA THR A 306 7.01 8.41 20.09
C THR A 306 8.33 8.39 20.90
N GLY A 307 9.07 9.51 20.93
CA GLY A 307 10.27 9.70 21.75
C GLY A 307 10.00 9.83 23.24
N CYS A 308 8.87 10.44 23.62
CA CYS A 308 8.46 10.60 25.03
C CYS A 308 8.10 9.25 25.71
N CYS A 309 7.82 8.19 24.96
CA CYS A 309 7.65 6.83 25.52
C CYS A 309 8.94 6.32 26.22
N ARG A 310 10.07 7.00 26.09
CA ARG A 310 11.33 6.70 26.79
C ARG A 310 11.39 7.32 28.19
N LEU A 311 10.50 8.25 28.54
CA LEU A 311 10.43 8.72 29.91
C LEU A 311 9.96 7.57 30.80
N PRO A 312 10.66 7.25 31.91
CA PRO A 312 10.24 6.20 32.80
C PRO A 312 8.85 6.56 33.31
N ILE A 313 7.81 5.96 32.74
CA ILE A 313 6.53 5.86 33.41
C ILE A 313 6.83 4.99 34.59
N SER A 314 7.20 5.66 35.69
CA SER A 314 7.42 5.09 37.00
C SER A 314 6.33 4.05 37.26
N THR A 315 6.75 2.79 37.15
CA THR A 315 6.30 1.66 37.96
C THR A 315 4.98 1.85 38.73
N SER A 316 3.85 1.86 38.09
CA SER A 316 2.58 1.66 38.79
C SER A 316 1.48 1.02 37.90
N ILE A 317 1.84 0.33 36.83
CA ILE A 317 0.90 -0.54 36.12
C ILE A 317 1.49 -1.95 36.18
N PRO A 318 0.79 -2.91 36.86
CA PRO A 318 1.27 -4.28 37.02
C PRO A 318 1.01 -5.07 35.72
N TRP A 319 1.63 -4.67 34.62
CA TRP A 319 1.66 -5.40 33.36
C TRP A 319 3.06 -6.02 33.14
N ARG A 320 3.49 -6.84 34.09
CA ARG A 320 4.51 -7.85 33.84
C ARG A 320 3.86 -9.24 33.88
N PRO A 321 3.41 -9.80 32.77
CA PRO A 321 3.14 -11.20 32.76
C PRO A 321 4.32 -11.99 32.18
N ARG A 322 4.92 -12.85 33.00
CA ARG A 322 5.26 -14.24 32.64
C ARG A 322 6.45 -14.54 31.74
N TYR A 323 7.39 -13.64 31.49
CA TYR A 323 8.63 -14.06 30.78
C TYR A 323 9.80 -14.47 31.71
N SER A 324 9.69 -14.28 33.02
CA SER A 324 10.69 -14.74 33.98
C SER A 324 10.68 -16.26 34.22
N LEU A 325 9.59 -16.96 33.89
CA LEU A 325 9.47 -18.41 34.13
C LEU A 325 10.12 -19.29 33.05
N LYS A 326 10.24 -18.81 31.81
CA LYS A 326 10.92 -19.59 30.75
C LYS A 326 12.44 -19.46 30.81
N THR A 327 12.99 -18.34 31.25
CA THR A 327 14.43 -18.16 31.47
C THR A 327 14.89 -18.91 32.68
N CYS A 328 14.13 -18.96 33.77
CA CYS A 328 14.47 -19.79 34.94
C CYS A 328 14.41 -21.30 34.67
N ALA A 329 13.44 -21.76 33.85
CA ALA A 329 13.38 -23.18 33.50
C ALA A 329 14.52 -23.61 32.55
N GLY A 330 15.03 -22.73 31.68
CA GLY A 330 16.17 -23.00 30.79
C GLY A 330 17.52 -23.00 31.50
N GLU A 331 17.67 -22.23 32.58
CA GLU A 331 18.89 -22.23 33.39
C GLU A 331 18.91 -23.34 34.45
N TRP A 332 17.74 -23.75 34.92
CA TRP A 332 17.64 -24.88 35.86
C TRP A 332 17.96 -26.23 35.20
N GLY A 333 17.52 -26.41 33.96
CA GLY A 333 17.86 -27.62 33.17
C GLY A 333 19.35 -27.74 32.83
N ARG A 334 20.08 -26.63 32.68
CA ARG A 334 21.52 -26.64 32.36
C ARG A 334 22.46 -26.86 33.60
N ARG A 335 21.99 -26.58 34.79
CA ARG A 335 22.79 -26.78 36.01
C ARG A 335 22.70 -28.18 36.61
N HIS A 336 21.73 -28.98 36.22
CA HIS A 336 21.57 -30.36 36.68
C HIS A 336 22.10 -31.44 35.73
N LEU A 337 22.43 -31.09 34.47
CA LEU A 337 23.02 -32.04 33.52
C LEU A 337 24.54 -32.01 33.46
N SER A 338 25.22 -31.20 34.30
CA SER A 338 26.67 -31.18 34.42
C SER A 338 27.21 -31.87 35.73
N ARG A 339 26.36 -32.62 36.43
CA ARG A 339 26.74 -33.39 37.62
C ARG A 339 26.13 -34.82 37.60
N CYS A 340 26.15 -35.47 36.44
CA CYS A 340 26.10 -36.92 36.36
C CYS A 340 27.13 -37.39 35.34
#